data_148eaedd725da9e8c105b6fc3eeeba1b
#
_entry.id   148eaedd725da9e8c105b6fc3eeeba1b
#
_cell.length_a   1.000
_cell.length_b   1.000
_cell.length_c   1.000
_cell.angle_alpha   90.00
_cell.angle_beta   90.00
_cell.angle_gamma   90.00
#
_symmetry.space_group_name_H-M   'P 1'
#
loop_
_entity.id
_entity.type
_entity.pdbx_description
1 polymer ?
#
loop_
_entity_poly.entity_id
_entity_poly.type
_entity_poly.pdbx_seq_one_letter_code
_entity_poly.pdbx_strand_id
1 'polypeptide(L)' 'MSVDNSELVWHRDKKTRLVEVIGGKGWYFQADNGLPIELKVGDVFTIKKETYHRIIKCKTPLKVMIKELD' A
#
# COMPACT_ATOMS: atom_id res chain seq x y z
N MET A 1 -11.76 -1.08 -2.76
CA MET A 1 -10.98 -2.16 -3.38
C MET A 1 -10.23 -2.94 -2.31
N SER A 2 -10.30 -4.26 -2.36
CA SER A 2 -9.54 -5.11 -1.43
C SER A 2 -8.11 -5.28 -1.93
N VAL A 3 -7.18 -5.55 -1.01
CA VAL A 3 -5.78 -5.76 -1.35
C VAL A 3 -5.58 -7.20 -1.82
N ASP A 4 -4.97 -7.38 -2.98
CA ASP A 4 -4.65 -8.70 -3.51
C ASP A 4 -3.42 -9.30 -2.85
N ASN A 5 -3.29 -10.62 -2.91
CA ASN A 5 -2.12 -11.31 -2.37
C ASN A 5 -0.81 -10.85 -3.02
N SER A 6 -0.87 -10.41 -4.28
CA SER A 6 0.32 -9.90 -4.97
C SER A 6 0.91 -8.65 -4.30
N GLU A 7 0.10 -7.90 -3.53
CA GLU A 7 0.57 -6.72 -2.80
C GLU A 7 1.32 -7.07 -1.52
N LEU A 8 1.21 -8.32 -1.06
CA LEU A 8 1.83 -8.77 0.19
C LEU A 8 3.29 -9.20 0.03
N VAL A 9 3.75 -9.35 -1.21
CA VAL A 9 5.15 -9.69 -1.50
C VAL A 9 5.87 -8.45 -2.02
N TRP A 10 7.20 -8.46 -1.92
CA TRP A 10 8.00 -7.38 -2.49
C TRP A 10 7.75 -7.31 -4.00
N HIS A 11 7.37 -6.14 -4.47
CA HIS A 11 7.09 -5.92 -5.90
C HIS A 11 7.28 -4.45 -6.23
N ARG A 12 7.23 -4.13 -7.51
CA ARG A 12 7.25 -2.76 -8.00
C ARG A 12 6.18 -2.60 -9.07
N ASP A 13 5.61 -1.41 -9.13
CA ASP A 13 4.60 -1.07 -10.11
C ASP A 13 5.20 -0.30 -11.26
N LYS A 14 4.60 -0.42 -12.44
CA LYS A 14 5.05 0.31 -13.63
C LYS A 14 4.57 1.74 -13.64
N LYS A 15 3.59 2.08 -12.82
CA LYS A 15 2.99 3.41 -12.76
C LYS A 15 3.00 3.93 -11.34
N THR A 16 3.13 5.26 -11.21
CA THR A 16 2.99 5.92 -9.93
C THR A 16 1.55 5.84 -9.46
N ARG A 17 1.33 5.56 -8.19
CA ARG A 17 -0.01 5.39 -7.62
C ARG A 17 -0.20 6.31 -6.44
N LEU A 18 -1.37 6.94 -6.40
CA LEU A 18 -1.85 7.65 -5.22
C LEU A 18 -2.78 6.71 -4.47
N VAL A 19 -2.52 6.50 -3.19
CA VAL A 19 -3.26 5.53 -2.37
C VAL A 19 -3.90 6.25 -1.20
N GLU A 20 -5.19 6.03 -1.00
CA GLU A 20 -5.91 6.51 0.18
C GLU A 20 -6.44 5.31 0.96
N VAL A 21 -6.17 5.27 2.26
CA VAL A 21 -6.66 4.20 3.13
C VAL A 21 -8.07 4.56 3.58
N ILE A 22 -9.06 3.72 3.21
CA ILE A 22 -10.47 3.97 3.52
C ILE A 22 -11.05 2.99 4.54
N GLY A 23 -10.36 1.90 4.81
CA GLY A 23 -10.79 0.95 5.84
C GLY A 23 -9.67 -0.01 6.20
N GLY A 24 -9.70 -0.53 7.41
CA GLY A 24 -8.72 -1.49 7.90
C GLY A 24 -7.96 -0.98 9.11
N LYS A 25 -7.28 -1.92 9.78
CA LYS A 25 -6.54 -1.61 11.00
C LYS A 25 -5.39 -2.60 11.16
N GLY A 26 -4.23 -2.09 11.57
CA GLY A 26 -3.08 -2.92 11.85
C GLY A 26 -2.28 -3.34 10.63
N TRP A 27 -2.56 -2.78 9.48
CA TRP A 27 -1.79 -3.03 8.26
C TRP A 27 -0.62 -2.05 8.17
N TYR A 28 0.46 -2.48 7.51
CA TYR A 28 1.66 -1.66 7.35
C TYR A 28 2.06 -1.62 5.89
N PHE A 29 2.66 -0.50 5.51
CA PHE A 29 3.32 -0.32 4.22
C PHE A 29 4.82 -0.24 4.46
N GLN A 30 5.60 -0.96 3.67
CA GLN A 30 7.05 -0.92 3.75
C GLN A 30 7.65 -0.69 2.36
N ALA A 31 8.39 0.41 2.21
CA ALA A 31 9.16 0.68 1.02
C ALA A 31 10.54 0.05 1.14
N ASP A 32 11.20 -0.14 0.00
CA ASP A 32 12.58 -0.59 -0.04
C ASP A 32 13.45 0.37 0.77
N ASN A 33 14.33 -0.17 1.59
CA ASN A 33 15.20 0.59 2.50
C ASN A 33 14.46 1.37 3.59
N GLY A 34 13.16 1.10 3.79
CA GLY A 34 12.37 1.77 4.80
C GLY A 34 11.88 0.84 5.89
N LEU A 35 11.46 1.43 6.99
CA LEU A 35 10.79 0.70 8.06
C LEU A 35 9.29 0.61 7.76
N PRO A 36 8.59 -0.44 8.25
CA PRO A 36 7.14 -0.52 8.09
C PRO A 36 6.44 0.67 8.74
N ILE A 37 5.47 1.23 8.02
CA ILE A 37 4.67 2.37 8.49
C ILE A 37 3.23 1.91 8.60
N GLU A 38 2.62 2.13 9.76
CA GLU A 38 1.21 1.74 9.97
C GLU A 38 0.29 2.56 9.09
N LEU A 39 -0.67 1.86 8.46
CA LEU A 39 -1.68 2.47 7.60
C LEU A 39 -2.92 2.75 8.44
N LYS A 40 -3.34 4.03 8.48
CA LYS A 40 -4.52 4.46 9.22
C LYS A 40 -5.55 5.02 8.27
N VAL A 41 -6.82 4.83 8.58
CA VAL A 41 -7.91 5.40 7.77
C VAL A 41 -7.72 6.91 7.64
N GLY A 42 -7.80 7.39 6.41
CA GLY A 42 -7.55 8.78 6.08
C GLY A 42 -6.15 9.07 5.59
N ASP A 43 -5.22 8.12 5.73
CA ASP A 43 -3.86 8.30 5.22
C ASP A 43 -3.88 8.32 3.70
N VAL A 44 -3.11 9.25 3.13
CA VAL A 44 -2.92 9.37 1.70
C VAL A 44 -1.42 9.39 1.44
N PHE A 45 -0.96 8.54 0.52
CA PHE A 45 0.46 8.49 0.19
C PHE A 45 0.65 8.11 -1.28
N THR A 46 1.84 8.42 -1.79
CA THR A 46 2.20 8.15 -3.18
C THR A 46 3.24 7.03 -3.23
N ILE A 47 3.01 6.06 -4.10
CA ILE A 47 3.97 5.00 -4.39
C ILE A 47 4.55 5.31 -5.77
N LYS A 48 5.81 5.72 -5.81
CA LYS A 48 6.48 6.03 -7.08
C LYS A 48 6.66 4.76 -7.90
N LYS A 49 6.49 4.90 -9.22
CA LYS A 49 6.72 3.79 -10.14
C LYS A 49 8.14 3.22 -9.97
N GLU A 50 8.28 1.93 -10.22
CA GLU A 50 9.56 1.21 -10.23
C GLU A 50 10.27 1.18 -8.87
N THR A 51 9.57 1.47 -7.76
CA THR A 51 10.12 1.32 -6.42
C THR A 51 9.58 0.04 -5.78
N TYR A 52 10.48 -0.75 -5.18
CA TYR A 52 10.06 -1.96 -4.48
C TYR A 52 9.37 -1.61 -3.18
N HIS A 53 8.27 -2.30 -2.93
CA HIS A 53 7.48 -2.12 -1.71
C HIS A 53 6.62 -3.34 -1.45
N ARG A 54 6.00 -3.39 -0.27
CA ARG A 54 5.03 -4.43 0.08
C ARG A 54 4.06 -3.92 1.12
N ILE A 55 2.92 -4.61 1.23
CA ILE A 55 1.94 -4.40 2.29
C ILE A 55 2.10 -5.54 3.29
N ILE A 56 2.15 -5.24 4.57
CA ILE A 56 2.23 -6.25 5.62
C ILE A 56 0.82 -6.50 6.16
N LYS A 57 0.37 -7.73 6.03
CA LYS A 57 -1.01 -8.12 6.31
C LYS A 57 -1.31 -8.15 7.79
N CYS A 58 -2.55 -7.76 8.15
CA CYS A 58 -3.15 -7.99 9.45
C CYS A 58 -4.42 -8.83 9.30
N LYS A 59 -5.07 -9.14 10.41
CA LYS A 59 -6.25 -10.02 10.41
C LYS A 59 -7.50 -9.35 9.84
N THR A 60 -7.61 -8.03 9.94
CA THR A 60 -8.77 -7.30 9.44
C THR A 60 -8.58 -6.98 7.95
N PRO A 61 -9.69 -6.92 7.17
CA PRO A 61 -9.56 -6.52 5.76
C PRO A 61 -9.05 -5.10 5.62
N LEU A 62 -8.25 -4.84 4.60
CA LEU A 62 -7.79 -3.51 4.24
C LEU A 62 -8.52 -3.05 2.98
N LYS A 63 -9.05 -1.83 3.01
CA LYS A 63 -9.67 -1.21 1.85
C LYS A 63 -8.92 0.07 1.50
N VAL A 64 -8.60 0.22 0.25
CA VAL A 64 -7.88 1.39 -0.26
C VAL A 64 -8.52 1.86 -1.56
N MET A 65 -8.37 3.15 -1.84
CA MET A 65 -8.62 3.70 -3.17
C MET A 65 -7.28 3.95 -3.82
N ILE A 66 -7.13 3.52 -5.07
CA ILE A 66 -5.87 3.66 -5.80
C ILE A 66 -6.15 4.42 -7.09
N LYS A 67 -5.36 5.45 -7.33
CA LYS A 67 -5.39 6.22 -8.57
C LYS A 67 -4.02 6.13 -9.24
N GLU A 68 -3.98 5.66 -10.47
CA GLU A 68 -2.76 5.65 -11.24
C GLU A 68 -2.53 7.03 -11.84
N LEU A 69 -1.32 7.56 -11.72
CA LEU A 69 -1.00 8.94 -12.09
C LEU A 69 -0.26 9.08 -13.42
N ASP A 70 0.31 8.01 -13.92
CA ASP A 70 1.06 8.08 -15.20
C ASP A 70 0.90 6.83 -16.05
#